data_314a3baf07915eb48480a4965804636e
#
_entry.id   314a3baf07915eb48480a4965804636e
#
_cell.length_a   1.000
_cell.length_b   1.000
_cell.length_c   1.000
_cell.angle_alpha   90.00
_cell.angle_beta   90.00
_cell.angle_gamma   90.00
#
_symmetry.space_group_name_H-M   'P 1'
#
loop_
_entity.id
_entity.type
_entity.pdbx_description
1 polymer ?
#
loop_
_entity_poly.entity_id
_entity_poly.type
_entity_poly.pdbx_seq_one_letter_code
_entity_poly.pdbx_strand_id
1 'polypeptide(L)'
;VCDGYQGSNYYHFNFGWGGSANGYYTLQDVNGFNSYQGVVRNIYPEDPNYPYISEGDNELTTPVGSFTDGSGPAEDYPTGMEVSWLINPQNAQDSVTSLTLSFIEFDTYSSDKVRVYDGSDENAELIGEFSGTTVPTDITSTGNQLYVTFSSVGEAPGFKIEYYSTLPSYCTSTNITEPQGTLSDGSGGFWYNNYTNCVFSLSHPEAVKYHLDFTQFSTEEDHDMVKVYNGENASIIGEFSGSDIPDPIEVETSTILLMWTTNSTVREDGWSLNYSVDGVGVEETTLENLNIYPNPTNGILNINFNAEKQGDMNVKLISISGQVIFNEVLTDSNGSYNSTFDISSQPKGVYLLSIISDSQKIDRKIVLK
;
A
#
# COMPACT_ATOMS: atom_id res chain seq x y z
N VAL A 1 41.01 -24.56 7.02
CA VAL A 1 39.65 -24.35 7.56
C VAL A 1 38.69 -25.16 6.74
N CYS A 2 37.76 -25.83 7.41
CA CYS A 2 36.60 -26.42 6.75
C CYS A 2 35.46 -25.38 6.80
N ASP A 3 35.01 -24.92 5.65
CA ASP A 3 34.09 -23.78 5.54
C ASP A 3 32.82 -24.08 4.68
N GLY A 4 32.62 -25.36 4.31
CA GLY A 4 31.46 -25.79 3.57
C GLY A 4 31.32 -27.30 3.48
N TYR A 5 30.18 -27.78 2.95
CA TYR A 5 29.94 -29.18 2.69
C TYR A 5 29.11 -29.39 1.40
N GLN A 6 29.25 -30.56 0.80
CA GLN A 6 28.49 -30.97 -0.36
C GLN A 6 28.01 -32.42 -0.16
N GLY A 7 26.71 -32.63 -0.16
CA GLY A 7 26.13 -33.93 0.17
C GLY A 7 26.49 -34.37 1.60
N SER A 8 26.61 -35.68 1.83
CA SER A 8 26.84 -36.23 3.16
C SER A 8 28.31 -36.47 3.51
N ASN A 9 29.23 -36.44 2.54
CA ASN A 9 30.58 -36.94 2.73
C ASN A 9 31.72 -36.03 2.21
N TYR A 10 31.38 -34.94 1.57
CA TYR A 10 32.35 -34.01 1.02
C TYR A 10 32.30 -32.70 1.80
N TYR A 11 33.49 -32.23 2.21
CA TYR A 11 33.67 -31.02 2.98
C TYR A 11 34.61 -30.09 2.21
N HIS A 12 34.24 -28.80 2.15
CA HIS A 12 35.06 -27.80 1.50
C HIS A 12 36.17 -27.36 2.47
N PHE A 13 37.43 -27.47 2.01
CA PHE A 13 38.59 -27.05 2.76
C PHE A 13 39.24 -25.85 2.10
N ASN A 14 39.47 -24.82 2.92
CA ASN A 14 40.30 -23.67 2.59
C ASN A 14 41.64 -23.81 3.34
N PHE A 15 42.71 -24.03 2.59
CA PHE A 15 44.05 -24.23 3.15
C PHE A 15 44.82 -22.94 3.49
N GLY A 16 44.26 -21.76 3.14
CA GLY A 16 44.90 -20.48 3.36
C GLY A 16 46.07 -20.19 2.42
N TRP A 17 46.24 -20.94 1.33
CA TRP A 17 47.31 -20.82 0.34
C TRP A 17 46.92 -19.96 -0.88
N GLY A 18 46.22 -18.86 -0.64
CA GLY A 18 45.78 -18.00 -1.73
C GLY A 18 44.83 -18.67 -2.71
N GLY A 19 44.02 -19.61 -2.22
CA GLY A 19 43.07 -20.39 -3.01
C GLY A 19 43.63 -21.66 -3.62
N SER A 20 44.95 -21.89 -3.54
CA SER A 20 45.57 -23.11 -4.05
C SER A 20 45.12 -24.34 -3.25
N ALA A 21 44.74 -25.40 -3.94
CA ALA A 21 44.20 -26.64 -3.38
C ALA A 21 42.87 -26.51 -2.61
N ASN A 22 42.23 -25.37 -2.55
CA ASN A 22 40.89 -25.26 -1.99
C ASN A 22 39.91 -26.14 -2.81
N GLY A 23 39.03 -26.86 -2.13
CA GLY A 23 38.11 -27.77 -2.79
C GLY A 23 37.35 -28.67 -1.84
N TYR A 24 36.56 -29.56 -2.42
CA TYR A 24 35.77 -30.54 -1.68
C TYR A 24 36.52 -31.87 -1.57
N TYR A 25 36.68 -32.31 -0.35
CA TYR A 25 37.42 -33.55 -0.01
C TYR A 25 36.59 -34.43 0.92
N THR A 26 36.85 -35.74 0.90
CA THR A 26 36.37 -36.61 1.98
C THR A 26 37.32 -36.52 3.17
N LEU A 27 36.82 -36.85 4.35
CA LEU A 27 37.69 -36.87 5.55
C LEU A 27 38.80 -37.94 5.51
N GLN A 28 38.69 -38.92 4.63
CA GLN A 28 39.70 -39.95 4.40
C GLN A 28 40.80 -39.52 3.43
N ASP A 29 40.53 -38.51 2.62
CA ASP A 29 41.49 -37.96 1.68
C ASP A 29 41.33 -36.46 1.55
N VAL A 30 42.05 -35.70 2.36
CA VAL A 30 42.08 -34.24 2.40
C VAL A 30 43.40 -33.77 1.81
N ASN A 31 43.53 -33.83 0.49
CA ASN A 31 44.71 -33.36 -0.24
C ASN A 31 46.06 -33.87 0.37
N GLY A 32 46.11 -35.14 0.75
CA GLY A 32 47.27 -35.75 1.38
C GLY A 32 47.40 -35.63 2.90
N PHE A 33 46.52 -34.86 3.54
CA PHE A 33 46.46 -34.75 5.00
C PHE A 33 45.52 -35.83 5.58
N ASN A 34 45.91 -37.08 5.52
CA ASN A 34 45.05 -38.23 5.77
C ASN A 34 45.25 -38.89 7.13
N SER A 35 46.11 -38.31 8.00
CA SER A 35 46.37 -38.82 9.36
C SER A 35 46.55 -37.68 10.34
N TYR A 36 46.29 -37.99 11.61
CA TYR A 36 46.33 -37.01 12.70
C TYR A 36 45.43 -35.80 12.50
N GLN A 37 44.29 -36.01 11.83
CA GLN A 37 43.29 -34.98 11.66
C GLN A 37 42.62 -34.72 13.00
N GLY A 38 42.46 -33.44 13.33
CA GLY A 38 41.68 -32.99 14.50
C GLY A 38 40.68 -31.92 14.09
N VAL A 39 39.55 -31.93 14.71
CA VAL A 39 38.53 -30.86 14.56
C VAL A 39 38.49 -30.08 15.87
N VAL A 40 38.72 -28.79 15.78
CA VAL A 40 38.41 -27.87 16.87
C VAL A 40 37.00 -27.38 16.62
N ARG A 41 36.13 -27.61 17.57
CA ARG A 41 34.72 -27.19 17.54
C ARG A 41 34.53 -26.08 18.57
N ASN A 42 33.43 -25.35 18.46
CA ASN A 42 33.05 -24.32 19.42
C ASN A 42 34.14 -23.26 19.58
N ILE A 43 34.65 -22.73 18.43
CA ILE A 43 35.61 -21.63 18.43
C ILE A 43 34.84 -20.34 18.52
N TYR A 44 34.81 -19.73 19.66
CA TYR A 44 34.16 -18.43 19.94
C TYR A 44 35.09 -17.60 20.85
N PRO A 45 34.93 -16.26 20.87
CA PRO A 45 35.67 -15.40 21.76
C PRO A 45 35.45 -15.78 23.24
N GLU A 46 36.49 -15.53 24.07
CA GLU A 46 36.31 -15.64 25.50
C GLU A 46 35.31 -14.60 26.02
N ASP A 47 34.56 -14.96 27.06
CA ASP A 47 33.82 -14.02 27.89
C ASP A 47 34.79 -12.95 28.47
N PRO A 48 34.54 -11.64 28.39
CA PRO A 48 33.41 -10.87 27.98
C PRO A 48 33.37 -10.44 26.49
N ASN A 49 34.15 -11.07 25.64
CA ASN A 49 34.31 -10.70 24.23
C ASN A 49 33.29 -11.43 23.31
N TYR A 50 32.50 -12.31 23.84
CA TYR A 50 31.43 -12.96 23.13
C TYR A 50 30.25 -12.01 23.04
N PRO A 51 29.51 -11.92 21.91
CA PRO A 51 28.39 -11.00 21.76
C PRO A 51 27.15 -11.49 22.53
N TYR A 52 27.28 -11.67 23.83
CA TYR A 52 26.13 -11.96 24.69
C TYR A 52 25.28 -10.71 24.86
N ILE A 53 23.97 -10.88 24.73
CA ILE A 53 23.00 -9.93 25.22
C ILE A 53 22.38 -10.62 26.43
N SER A 54 22.83 -10.35 27.58
CA SER A 54 22.47 -11.20 28.70
C SER A 54 21.69 -10.51 29.79
N GLU A 55 21.49 -9.21 29.72
CA GLU A 55 20.84 -8.50 30.82
C GLU A 55 19.98 -7.33 30.30
N GLY A 56 18.84 -7.12 30.97
CA GLY A 56 17.99 -5.94 30.84
C GLY A 56 17.09 -5.93 29.61
N ASP A 57 16.72 -4.73 29.21
CA ASP A 57 15.77 -4.47 28.15
C ASP A 57 16.53 -4.20 26.83
N ASN A 58 16.15 -4.91 25.78
CA ASN A 58 16.75 -4.80 24.45
C ASN A 58 15.69 -4.31 23.46
N GLU A 59 16.08 -3.43 22.53
CA GLU A 59 15.22 -3.00 21.43
C GLU A 59 15.80 -3.46 20.09
N LEU A 60 14.98 -4.13 19.29
CA LEU A 60 15.31 -4.65 17.97
C LEU A 60 14.51 -3.86 16.91
N THR A 61 15.23 -3.05 16.13
CA THR A 61 14.61 -2.07 15.20
C THR A 61 14.78 -2.45 13.74
N THR A 62 15.38 -3.59 13.44
CA THR A 62 15.54 -4.07 12.06
C THR A 62 14.30 -4.85 11.60
N PRO A 63 13.91 -4.79 10.31
CA PRO A 63 12.75 -5.53 9.80
C PRO A 63 12.89 -7.06 9.87
N VAL A 64 14.11 -7.56 9.89
CA VAL A 64 14.49 -8.97 10.03
C VAL A 64 15.65 -9.08 10.96
N GLY A 65 15.67 -10.08 11.82
CA GLY A 65 16.76 -10.29 12.74
C GLY A 65 16.65 -11.60 13.53
N SER A 66 17.52 -11.74 14.51
CA SER A 66 17.50 -12.86 15.45
C SER A 66 18.02 -12.44 16.82
N PHE A 67 17.62 -13.15 17.84
CA PHE A 67 18.14 -13.00 19.19
C PHE A 67 18.17 -14.35 19.91
N THR A 68 18.97 -14.43 20.99
CA THR A 68 19.15 -15.60 21.84
C THR A 68 19.00 -15.18 23.30
N ASP A 69 18.97 -16.15 24.22
CA ASP A 69 19.08 -15.92 25.67
C ASP A 69 20.41 -15.30 26.08
N GLY A 70 21.42 -15.34 25.20
CA GLY A 70 22.76 -14.74 25.42
C GLY A 70 23.83 -15.71 25.92
N SER A 71 23.50 -16.96 26.23
CA SER A 71 24.47 -17.94 26.71
C SER A 71 25.42 -18.42 25.61
N GLY A 72 25.02 -18.24 24.33
CA GLY A 72 25.82 -18.69 23.19
C GLY A 72 25.77 -20.20 22.97
N PRO A 73 26.50 -20.72 21.95
CA PRO A 73 26.32 -22.10 21.52
C PRO A 73 27.01 -23.14 22.40
N ALA A 74 27.81 -22.74 23.40
CA ALA A 74 28.64 -23.66 24.16
C ALA A 74 28.38 -23.65 25.67
N GLU A 75 27.68 -22.71 26.17
CA GLU A 75 27.35 -22.52 27.57
C GLU A 75 25.84 -22.61 27.78
N ASP A 76 25.42 -23.11 28.92
CA ASP A 76 24.03 -23.03 29.34
C ASP A 76 23.76 -21.63 29.93
N TYR A 77 22.55 -21.11 29.77
CA TYR A 77 22.17 -19.86 30.43
C TYR A 77 22.08 -20.07 31.96
N PRO A 78 22.46 -19.05 32.75
CA PRO A 78 22.46 -19.15 34.21
C PRO A 78 21.04 -19.01 34.81
N THR A 79 20.91 -19.38 36.06
CA THR A 79 19.70 -19.14 36.84
C THR A 79 19.52 -17.65 37.18
N GLY A 80 18.29 -17.19 37.29
CA GLY A 80 17.95 -15.84 37.73
C GLY A 80 18.07 -14.78 36.62
N MET A 81 18.06 -15.17 35.35
CA MET A 81 17.96 -14.23 34.26
C MET A 81 16.59 -13.58 34.21
N GLU A 82 16.57 -12.28 33.94
CA GLU A 82 15.40 -11.48 33.62
C GLU A 82 15.78 -10.59 32.43
N VAL A 83 15.33 -10.96 31.23
CA VAL A 83 15.71 -10.31 29.97
C VAL A 83 14.47 -10.05 29.15
N SER A 84 14.45 -8.93 28.42
CA SER A 84 13.39 -8.60 27.51
C SER A 84 13.88 -8.13 26.13
N TRP A 85 13.06 -8.29 25.13
CA TRP A 85 13.26 -7.80 23.77
C TRP A 85 11.98 -7.13 23.27
N LEU A 86 12.07 -5.85 23.00
CA LEU A 86 11.06 -5.13 22.23
C LEU A 86 11.44 -5.18 20.75
N ILE A 87 10.68 -5.88 19.94
CA ILE A 87 10.83 -5.92 18.49
C ILE A 87 9.94 -4.82 17.92
N ASN A 88 10.58 -3.74 17.43
CA ASN A 88 9.91 -2.52 16.97
C ASN A 88 10.55 -2.00 15.69
N PRO A 89 10.38 -2.69 14.55
CA PRO A 89 11.04 -2.35 13.29
C PRO A 89 10.37 -1.22 12.52
N GLN A 90 9.24 -0.68 13.00
CA GLN A 90 8.57 0.44 12.36
C GLN A 90 9.49 1.64 12.24
N ASN A 91 9.64 2.18 11.04
CA ASN A 91 10.49 3.34 10.75
C ASN A 91 9.81 4.30 9.77
N ALA A 92 10.53 5.32 9.28
CA ALA A 92 9.99 6.31 8.34
C ALA A 92 9.81 5.75 6.93
N GLN A 93 10.48 4.69 6.57
CA GLN A 93 10.48 4.08 5.23
C GLN A 93 9.58 2.86 5.13
N ASP A 94 9.40 2.11 6.23
CA ASP A 94 8.66 0.86 6.24
C ASP A 94 7.41 0.94 7.11
N SER A 95 6.26 0.61 6.56
CA SER A 95 5.04 0.37 7.33
C SER A 95 4.96 -1.11 7.68
N VAL A 96 5.14 -1.46 8.95
CA VAL A 96 5.06 -2.84 9.41
C VAL A 96 3.64 -3.16 9.87
N THR A 97 3.05 -4.22 9.32
CA THR A 97 1.68 -4.65 9.67
C THR A 97 1.65 -5.78 10.69
N SER A 98 2.66 -6.63 10.67
CA SER A 98 2.81 -7.72 11.62
C SER A 98 4.25 -8.20 11.71
N LEU A 99 4.56 -8.93 12.76
CA LEU A 99 5.83 -9.59 13.03
C LEU A 99 5.60 -11.07 13.20
N THR A 100 6.47 -11.89 12.64
CA THR A 100 6.46 -13.35 12.89
C THR A 100 7.75 -13.74 13.58
N LEU A 101 7.63 -14.50 14.67
CA LEU A 101 8.73 -15.16 15.39
C LEU A 101 8.79 -16.62 14.95
N SER A 102 9.99 -17.09 14.60
CA SER A 102 10.31 -18.49 14.33
C SER A 102 11.34 -18.99 15.32
N PHE A 103 11.00 -20.02 16.07
CA PHE A 103 11.90 -20.62 17.06
C PHE A 103 12.82 -21.62 16.35
N ILE A 104 14.09 -21.32 16.27
CA ILE A 104 15.10 -22.12 15.55
C ILE A 104 15.70 -23.18 16.48
N GLU A 105 16.01 -22.80 17.72
CA GLU A 105 16.50 -23.65 18.78
C GLU A 105 15.70 -23.35 20.04
N PHE A 106 15.33 -24.40 20.80
CA PHE A 106 14.59 -24.22 22.03
C PHE A 106 14.80 -25.38 22.98
N ASP A 107 15.55 -25.13 24.05
CA ASP A 107 15.82 -26.07 25.14
C ASP A 107 15.96 -25.25 26.44
N THR A 108 14.85 -25.11 27.16
CA THR A 108 14.79 -24.37 28.41
C THR A 108 14.43 -25.27 29.59
N TYR A 109 14.84 -24.90 30.79
CA TYR A 109 14.41 -25.63 31.98
C TYR A 109 12.89 -25.56 32.13
N SER A 110 12.25 -26.63 32.60
CA SER A 110 10.79 -26.78 32.56
C SER A 110 9.99 -25.74 33.36
N SER A 111 10.65 -25.06 34.31
CA SER A 111 10.04 -23.98 35.09
C SER A 111 10.35 -22.58 34.57
N ASP A 112 11.27 -22.47 33.62
CA ASP A 112 11.63 -21.20 32.99
C ASP A 112 10.54 -20.75 32.03
N LYS A 113 10.49 -19.45 31.74
CA LYS A 113 9.40 -18.89 30.94
C LYS A 113 9.92 -17.97 29.85
N VAL A 114 9.67 -18.36 28.61
CA VAL A 114 9.69 -17.43 27.46
C VAL A 114 8.25 -17.00 27.21
N ARG A 115 7.96 -15.70 27.34
CA ARG A 115 6.63 -15.14 27.11
C ARG A 115 6.66 -14.19 25.93
N VAL A 116 5.62 -14.24 25.11
CA VAL A 116 5.46 -13.39 23.94
C VAL A 116 4.16 -12.61 24.09
N TYR A 117 4.27 -11.29 24.01
CA TYR A 117 3.15 -10.36 24.10
C TYR A 117 2.95 -9.62 22.77
N ASP A 118 1.71 -9.47 22.34
CA ASP A 118 1.32 -8.75 21.12
C ASP A 118 1.22 -7.25 21.39
N GLY A 119 2.37 -6.60 21.46
CA GLY A 119 2.51 -5.17 21.74
C GLY A 119 3.87 -4.78 22.28
N SER A 120 3.95 -3.64 22.98
CA SER A 120 5.20 -3.00 23.38
C SER A 120 5.71 -3.37 24.78
N ASP A 121 4.90 -4.05 25.59
CA ASP A 121 5.25 -4.39 26.98
C ASP A 121 4.36 -5.54 27.53
N GLU A 122 4.57 -5.92 28.78
CA GLU A 122 3.83 -6.99 29.46
C GLU A 122 2.35 -6.69 29.75
N ASN A 123 1.87 -5.47 29.51
CA ASN A 123 0.44 -5.14 29.64
C ASN A 123 -0.34 -5.51 28.37
N ALA A 124 0.38 -5.82 27.27
CA ALA A 124 -0.24 -6.29 26.05
C ALA A 124 -0.78 -7.73 26.20
N GLU A 125 -1.49 -8.21 25.18
CA GLU A 125 -2.03 -9.55 25.19
C GLU A 125 -0.92 -10.60 25.17
N LEU A 126 -0.93 -11.54 26.12
CA LEU A 126 -0.03 -12.68 26.16
C LEU A 126 -0.46 -13.69 25.09
N ILE A 127 0.31 -13.83 24.02
CA ILE A 127 0.02 -14.72 22.88
C ILE A 127 0.83 -16.01 22.90
N GLY A 128 1.84 -16.13 23.76
CA GLY A 128 2.61 -17.36 23.95
C GLY A 128 3.35 -17.43 25.29
N GLU A 129 3.38 -18.60 25.91
CA GLU A 129 4.23 -18.93 27.08
C GLU A 129 4.84 -20.31 26.86
N PHE A 130 6.16 -20.42 26.87
CA PHE A 130 6.92 -21.61 26.48
C PHE A 130 7.97 -21.98 27.50
N SER A 131 8.23 -23.30 27.64
CA SER A 131 9.29 -23.89 28.45
C SER A 131 9.59 -25.32 28.02
N GLY A 132 10.71 -25.88 28.42
CA GLY A 132 11.14 -27.26 28.11
C GLY A 132 11.80 -27.35 26.74
N THR A 133 11.73 -28.53 26.10
CA THR A 133 12.53 -28.88 24.91
C THR A 133 11.71 -28.96 23.62
N THR A 134 10.41 -28.68 23.67
CA THR A 134 9.58 -28.68 22.47
C THR A 134 9.69 -27.33 21.76
N VAL A 135 10.23 -27.33 20.55
CA VAL A 135 10.32 -26.13 19.72
C VAL A 135 8.91 -25.61 19.44
N PRO A 136 8.58 -24.37 19.85
CA PRO A 136 7.28 -23.77 19.56
C PRO A 136 7.05 -23.57 18.06
N THR A 137 5.79 -23.55 17.66
CA THR A 137 5.39 -23.12 16.31
C THR A 137 5.52 -21.60 16.17
N ASP A 138 5.64 -21.13 14.95
CA ASP A 138 5.69 -19.70 14.65
C ASP A 138 4.54 -18.94 15.27
N ILE A 139 4.84 -17.72 15.74
CA ILE A 139 3.87 -16.77 16.33
C ILE A 139 3.86 -15.51 15.48
N THR A 140 2.66 -15.03 15.17
CA THR A 140 2.49 -13.78 14.41
C THR A 140 1.68 -12.77 15.24
N SER A 141 2.16 -11.54 15.34
CA SER A 141 1.47 -10.42 15.97
C SER A 141 0.30 -9.91 15.14
N THR A 142 -0.60 -9.18 15.78
CA THR A 142 -1.65 -8.42 15.08
C THR A 142 -1.23 -6.99 14.71
N GLY A 143 -0.10 -6.53 15.26
CA GLY A 143 0.45 -5.19 15.07
C GLY A 143 1.94 -5.19 14.72
N ASN A 144 2.54 -4.02 14.75
CA ASN A 144 3.93 -3.78 14.34
C ASN A 144 4.96 -3.91 15.48
N GLN A 145 4.56 -4.42 16.63
CA GLN A 145 5.42 -4.62 17.79
C GLN A 145 5.17 -5.98 18.43
N LEU A 146 6.24 -6.61 18.92
CA LEU A 146 6.19 -7.76 19.80
C LEU A 146 7.12 -7.53 20.98
N TYR A 147 6.69 -7.95 22.16
CA TYR A 147 7.50 -7.91 23.36
C TYR A 147 7.73 -9.34 23.86
N VAL A 148 8.99 -9.72 24.03
CA VAL A 148 9.38 -11.05 24.47
C VAL A 148 10.10 -10.92 25.80
N THR A 149 9.73 -11.73 26.79
CA THR A 149 10.46 -11.81 28.06
C THR A 149 10.98 -13.21 28.30
N PHE A 150 12.12 -13.29 28.95
CA PHE A 150 12.68 -14.54 29.44
C PHE A 150 13.03 -14.44 30.92
N SER A 151 12.53 -15.37 31.73
CA SER A 151 12.88 -15.50 33.14
C SER A 151 13.35 -16.93 33.43
N SER A 152 14.52 -17.08 34.07
CA SER A 152 15.11 -18.38 34.38
C SER A 152 15.17 -18.65 35.89
N VAL A 153 14.89 -19.89 36.26
CA VAL A 153 15.12 -20.45 37.61
C VAL A 153 16.02 -21.70 37.56
N GLY A 154 16.31 -22.20 36.36
CA GLY A 154 17.20 -23.32 36.10
C GLY A 154 18.30 -22.94 35.09
N GLU A 155 19.09 -23.91 34.68
CA GLU A 155 20.12 -23.82 33.64
C GLU A 155 19.78 -24.79 32.52
N ALA A 156 19.95 -24.36 31.25
CA ALA A 156 19.72 -25.20 30.07
C ALA A 156 20.39 -24.56 28.83
N PRO A 157 20.50 -25.29 27.69
CA PRO A 157 21.16 -24.80 26.48
C PRO A 157 20.59 -23.49 25.87
N GLY A 158 19.32 -23.19 26.12
CA GLY A 158 18.72 -21.94 25.72
C GLY A 158 17.94 -21.97 24.41
N PHE A 159 17.79 -20.79 23.83
CA PHE A 159 17.00 -20.64 22.61
C PHE A 159 17.60 -19.65 21.60
N LYS A 160 17.22 -19.87 20.35
CA LYS A 160 17.42 -18.92 19.25
C LYS A 160 16.10 -18.67 18.57
N ILE A 161 15.72 -17.40 18.47
CA ILE A 161 14.52 -16.93 17.79
C ILE A 161 14.94 -16.04 16.62
N GLU A 162 14.38 -16.29 15.45
CA GLU A 162 14.43 -15.41 14.30
C GLU A 162 13.11 -14.68 14.15
N TYR A 163 13.15 -13.46 13.63
CA TYR A 163 11.93 -12.71 13.36
C TYR A 163 11.99 -11.99 12.02
N TYR A 164 10.81 -11.77 11.44
CA TYR A 164 10.65 -10.99 10.22
C TYR A 164 9.35 -10.18 10.24
N SER A 165 9.42 -9.02 9.60
CA SER A 165 8.30 -8.10 9.44
C SER A 165 7.51 -8.41 8.18
N THR A 166 6.19 -8.22 8.25
CA THR A 166 5.31 -8.17 7.09
C THR A 166 4.99 -6.73 6.77
N LEU A 167 5.18 -6.34 5.51
CA LEU A 167 4.77 -5.04 4.98
C LEU A 167 3.40 -5.16 4.31
N PRO A 168 2.58 -4.08 4.29
CA PRO A 168 1.31 -4.10 3.56
C PRO A 168 1.55 -4.23 2.06
N SER A 169 0.59 -4.80 1.35
CA SER A 169 0.56 -4.72 -0.11
C SER A 169 -0.05 -3.37 -0.50
N TYR A 170 0.77 -2.47 -1.02
CA TYR A 170 0.32 -1.12 -1.35
C TYR A 170 -0.47 -1.05 -2.65
N CYS A 171 -0.13 -1.89 -3.60
CA CYS A 171 -0.63 -1.80 -4.95
C CYS A 171 -1.58 -2.97 -5.27
N THR A 172 -2.76 -2.64 -5.80
CA THR A 172 -3.75 -3.60 -6.31
C THR A 172 -4.23 -3.13 -7.67
N SER A 173 -4.21 -4.05 -8.66
CA SER A 173 -4.75 -3.74 -10.00
C SER A 173 -6.22 -3.34 -9.92
N THR A 174 -6.56 -2.21 -10.51
CA THR A 174 -7.88 -1.57 -10.35
C THR A 174 -8.39 -1.00 -11.67
N ASN A 175 -9.70 -1.10 -11.87
CA ASN A 175 -10.39 -0.39 -12.94
C ASN A 175 -11.02 0.88 -12.37
N ILE A 176 -10.77 2.00 -13.02
CA ILE A 176 -11.17 3.34 -12.61
C ILE A 176 -12.05 3.92 -13.71
N THR A 177 -13.25 4.33 -13.34
CA THR A 177 -14.25 4.88 -14.27
C THR A 177 -14.58 6.34 -13.99
N GLU A 178 -14.06 6.90 -12.91
CA GLU A 178 -14.23 8.30 -12.56
C GLU A 178 -13.54 9.20 -13.61
N PRO A 179 -14.15 10.36 -13.96
CA PRO A 179 -13.59 11.25 -14.98
C PRO A 179 -12.35 12.02 -14.52
N GLN A 180 -12.09 12.07 -13.24
CA GLN A 180 -10.93 12.73 -12.66
C GLN A 180 -10.61 12.16 -11.28
N GLY A 181 -9.37 12.25 -10.86
CA GLY A 181 -8.95 11.79 -9.55
C GLY A 181 -7.44 11.82 -9.39
N THR A 182 -6.99 11.16 -8.32
CA THR A 182 -5.58 10.91 -8.05
C THR A 182 -5.29 9.42 -8.11
N LEU A 183 -4.09 9.05 -8.56
CA LEU A 183 -3.60 7.70 -8.60
C LEU A 183 -2.18 7.67 -8.06
N SER A 184 -1.80 6.61 -7.34
CA SER A 184 -0.46 6.44 -6.80
C SER A 184 -0.08 4.96 -6.73
N ASP A 185 1.18 4.68 -6.39
CA ASP A 185 1.65 3.34 -6.05
C ASP A 185 1.02 2.77 -4.77
N GLY A 186 0.38 3.64 -3.95
CA GLY A 186 -0.33 3.28 -2.73
C GLY A 186 0.53 3.30 -1.46
N SER A 187 1.84 3.52 -1.55
CA SER A 187 2.75 3.53 -0.40
C SER A 187 2.58 4.73 0.52
N GLY A 188 2.03 5.84 0.00
CA GLY A 188 1.76 7.06 0.76
C GLY A 188 3.03 7.77 1.20
N GLY A 189 3.32 7.77 2.51
CA GLY A 189 4.53 8.34 3.08
C GLY A 189 5.65 7.33 3.31
N PHE A 190 5.48 6.08 2.87
CA PHE A 190 6.47 5.01 3.00
C PHE A 190 7.07 4.65 1.64
N TRP A 191 8.13 3.90 1.64
CA TRP A 191 8.70 3.37 0.41
C TRP A 191 7.83 2.26 -0.18
N TYR A 192 7.72 2.23 -1.51
CA TYR A 192 6.98 1.18 -2.21
C TYR A 192 7.60 -0.21 -2.01
N ASN A 193 6.86 -1.26 -2.31
CA ASN A 193 7.34 -2.63 -2.16
C ASN A 193 8.14 -3.10 -3.38
N ASN A 194 9.15 -3.95 -3.13
CA ASN A 194 9.77 -4.79 -4.15
C ASN A 194 8.76 -5.80 -4.72
N TYR A 195 9.03 -6.31 -5.92
CA TYR A 195 8.21 -7.31 -6.63
C TYR A 195 6.76 -6.86 -6.87
N THR A 196 6.53 -5.56 -6.95
CA THR A 196 5.22 -5.01 -7.30
C THR A 196 4.94 -5.25 -8.78
N ASN A 197 3.71 -5.63 -9.11
CA ASN A 197 3.21 -5.74 -10.47
C ASN A 197 1.72 -5.45 -10.48
N CYS A 198 1.37 -4.20 -10.80
CA CYS A 198 0.00 -3.71 -10.80
C CYS A 198 -0.36 -3.05 -12.12
N VAL A 199 -1.62 -3.16 -12.47
CA VAL A 199 -2.20 -2.50 -13.64
C VAL A 199 -3.40 -1.66 -13.20
N PHE A 200 -3.36 -0.38 -13.53
CA PHE A 200 -4.48 0.53 -13.39
C PHE A 200 -5.09 0.78 -14.77
N SER A 201 -6.37 0.47 -14.89
CA SER A 201 -7.13 0.73 -16.12
C SER A 201 -8.04 1.93 -15.88
N LEU A 202 -7.72 3.07 -16.48
CA LEU A 202 -8.58 4.23 -16.48
C LEU A 202 -9.44 4.16 -17.75
N SER A 203 -10.76 4.02 -17.59
CA SER A 203 -11.68 3.86 -18.72
C SER A 203 -12.99 4.56 -18.41
N HIS A 204 -13.25 5.68 -19.08
CA HIS A 204 -14.51 6.40 -18.97
C HIS A 204 -15.25 6.38 -20.32
N PRO A 205 -16.53 6.03 -20.37
CA PRO A 205 -17.27 5.82 -21.64
C PRO A 205 -17.37 7.06 -22.52
N GLU A 206 -17.29 8.25 -21.94
CA GLU A 206 -17.37 9.53 -22.66
C GLU A 206 -15.99 10.19 -22.83
N ALA A 207 -14.90 9.55 -22.39
CA ALA A 207 -13.57 10.12 -22.53
C ALA A 207 -13.16 10.14 -23.99
N VAL A 208 -12.66 11.29 -24.45
CA VAL A 208 -12.04 11.47 -25.77
C VAL A 208 -10.54 11.76 -25.64
N LYS A 209 -10.11 12.25 -24.48
CA LYS A 209 -8.70 12.54 -24.19
C LYS A 209 -8.47 12.39 -22.68
N TYR A 210 -7.32 11.83 -22.32
CA TYR A 210 -6.80 11.78 -20.96
C TYR A 210 -5.67 12.80 -20.76
N HIS A 211 -5.66 13.43 -19.61
CA HIS A 211 -4.59 14.24 -19.07
C HIS A 211 -4.04 13.53 -17.84
N LEU A 212 -2.74 13.26 -17.79
CA LEU A 212 -2.04 12.69 -16.65
C LEU A 212 -0.93 13.68 -16.22
N ASP A 213 -0.92 14.05 -14.95
CA ASP A 213 0.03 15.00 -14.40
C ASP A 213 0.66 14.41 -13.13
N PHE A 214 1.92 13.98 -13.22
CA PHE A 214 2.65 13.42 -12.09
C PHE A 214 2.97 14.53 -11.07
N THR A 215 2.61 14.28 -9.82
CA THR A 215 2.81 15.22 -8.70
C THR A 215 3.95 14.81 -7.78
N GLN A 216 4.33 13.53 -7.84
CA GLN A 216 5.47 12.95 -7.14
C GLN A 216 6.05 11.83 -8.02
N PHE A 217 7.38 11.73 -8.07
CA PHE A 217 8.05 10.65 -8.77
C PHE A 217 9.44 10.39 -8.18
N SER A 218 9.66 9.20 -7.65
CA SER A 218 10.94 8.72 -7.14
C SER A 218 10.93 7.19 -7.18
N THR A 219 11.63 6.61 -8.15
CA THR A 219 11.74 5.16 -8.37
C THR A 219 13.18 4.79 -8.72
N GLU A 220 13.57 3.52 -8.54
CA GLU A 220 14.89 3.04 -8.97
C GLU A 220 15.05 3.24 -10.49
N GLU A 221 16.07 4.02 -10.88
CA GLU A 221 16.33 4.35 -12.28
C GLU A 221 16.62 3.09 -13.11
N ASP A 222 15.99 3.00 -14.29
CA ASP A 222 16.10 1.90 -15.26
C ASP A 222 15.56 0.53 -14.79
N HIS A 223 15.05 0.41 -13.57
CA HIS A 223 14.63 -0.87 -12.99
C HIS A 223 13.16 -0.88 -12.56
N ASP A 224 12.73 0.13 -11.82
CA ASP A 224 11.36 0.22 -11.34
C ASP A 224 10.57 1.19 -12.22
N MET A 225 9.58 0.66 -12.94
CA MET A 225 9.03 1.33 -14.10
C MET A 225 7.54 1.63 -13.97
N VAL A 226 7.17 2.88 -14.26
CA VAL A 226 5.79 3.24 -14.61
C VAL A 226 5.69 3.29 -16.14
N LYS A 227 4.86 2.41 -16.71
CA LYS A 227 4.59 2.38 -18.15
C LYS A 227 3.16 2.77 -18.44
N VAL A 228 2.98 3.71 -19.33
CA VAL A 228 1.66 4.21 -19.75
C VAL A 228 1.38 3.74 -21.18
N TYR A 229 0.23 3.11 -21.36
CA TYR A 229 -0.22 2.57 -22.66
C TYR A 229 -1.55 3.20 -23.06
N ASN A 230 -1.72 3.39 -24.36
CA ASN A 230 -3.04 3.59 -24.93
C ASN A 230 -3.80 2.25 -24.89
N GLY A 231 -4.89 2.18 -24.16
CA GLY A 231 -5.64 0.94 -23.93
C GLY A 231 -6.40 0.42 -25.15
N GLU A 232 -6.62 1.27 -26.16
CA GLU A 232 -7.35 0.87 -27.38
C GLU A 232 -6.45 0.11 -28.36
N ASN A 233 -5.17 0.45 -28.44
CA ASN A 233 -4.25 -0.10 -29.43
C ASN A 233 -2.95 -0.67 -28.84
N ALA A 234 -2.81 -0.64 -27.51
CA ALA A 234 -1.65 -1.11 -26.76
C ALA A 234 -0.30 -0.44 -27.12
N SER A 235 -0.34 0.74 -27.74
CA SER A 235 0.89 1.50 -27.98
C SER A 235 1.41 2.10 -26.68
N ILE A 236 2.73 2.10 -26.53
CA ILE A 236 3.41 2.75 -25.39
C ILE A 236 3.35 4.26 -25.61
N ILE A 237 2.86 4.99 -24.59
CA ILE A 237 2.81 6.45 -24.54
C ILE A 237 4.06 6.98 -23.82
N GLY A 238 4.45 6.32 -22.74
CA GLY A 238 5.65 6.68 -21.97
C GLY A 238 6.11 5.55 -21.07
N GLU A 239 7.41 5.58 -20.73
CA GLU A 239 8.07 4.73 -19.76
C GLU A 239 8.92 5.63 -18.86
N PHE A 240 8.74 5.52 -17.54
CA PHE A 240 9.33 6.44 -16.58
C PHE A 240 9.97 5.67 -15.43
N SER A 241 11.16 6.12 -15.02
CA SER A 241 11.89 5.68 -13.83
C SER A 241 12.81 6.80 -13.34
N GLY A 242 13.41 6.66 -12.17
CA GLY A 242 14.29 7.66 -11.56
C GLY A 242 13.52 8.69 -10.74
N SER A 243 14.09 9.90 -10.57
CA SER A 243 13.59 10.92 -9.65
C SER A 243 13.07 12.20 -10.34
N ASP A 244 13.15 12.28 -11.66
CA ASP A 244 12.63 13.41 -12.40
C ASP A 244 11.11 13.24 -12.61
N ILE A 245 10.34 14.25 -12.21
CA ILE A 245 8.89 14.23 -12.42
C ILE A 245 8.62 14.28 -13.94
N PRO A 246 7.91 13.28 -14.50
CA PRO A 246 7.57 13.28 -15.92
C PRO A 246 6.76 14.52 -16.33
N ASP A 247 7.00 15.00 -17.56
CA ASP A 247 6.16 16.05 -18.14
C ASP A 247 4.70 15.58 -18.24
N PRO A 248 3.72 16.52 -18.15
CA PRO A 248 2.31 16.19 -18.32
C PRO A 248 2.03 15.44 -19.63
N ILE A 249 1.21 14.39 -19.54
CA ILE A 249 0.85 13.54 -20.68
C ILE A 249 -0.57 13.87 -21.13
N GLU A 250 -0.74 14.12 -22.42
CA GLU A 250 -2.05 14.22 -23.05
C GLU A 250 -2.17 13.15 -24.14
N VAL A 251 -3.24 12.38 -24.14
CA VAL A 251 -3.46 11.33 -25.12
C VAL A 251 -4.92 11.19 -25.50
N GLU A 252 -5.18 11.19 -26.82
CA GLU A 252 -6.51 10.97 -27.37
C GLU A 252 -6.82 9.47 -27.35
N THR A 253 -7.62 9.06 -26.37
CA THR A 253 -8.08 7.68 -26.16
C THR A 253 -9.24 7.66 -25.16
N SER A 254 -10.07 6.64 -25.20
CA SER A 254 -11.08 6.37 -24.19
C SER A 254 -10.56 5.51 -23.03
N THR A 255 -9.35 4.97 -23.14
CA THR A 255 -8.77 4.07 -22.13
C THR A 255 -7.25 4.23 -22.02
N ILE A 256 -6.77 4.38 -20.81
CA ILE A 256 -5.34 4.31 -20.43
C ILE A 256 -5.10 3.05 -19.61
N LEU A 257 -4.00 2.37 -19.89
CA LEU A 257 -3.43 1.35 -19.00
C LEU A 257 -2.12 1.87 -18.44
N LEU A 258 -2.04 1.95 -17.11
CA LEU A 258 -0.82 2.29 -16.40
C LEU A 258 -0.33 1.03 -15.68
N MET A 259 0.89 0.61 -15.99
CA MET A 259 1.53 -0.57 -15.41
C MET A 259 2.66 -0.11 -14.49
N TRP A 260 2.63 -0.56 -13.24
CA TRP A 260 3.65 -0.33 -12.24
C TRP A 260 4.37 -1.63 -11.91
N THR A 261 5.68 -1.67 -12.10
CA THR A 261 6.51 -2.87 -11.83
C THR A 261 7.78 -2.49 -11.09
N THR A 262 8.15 -3.30 -10.09
CA THR A 262 9.39 -3.14 -9.32
C THR A 262 10.20 -4.43 -9.29
N ASN A 263 11.52 -4.29 -9.15
CA ASN A 263 12.46 -5.40 -8.99
C ASN A 263 12.60 -5.85 -7.51
N SER A 264 13.75 -6.38 -7.10
CA SER A 264 14.00 -6.95 -5.78
C SER A 264 14.93 -6.10 -4.91
N THR A 265 15.36 -4.93 -5.36
CA THR A 265 16.51 -4.25 -4.76
C THR A 265 16.14 -2.92 -4.11
N VAL A 266 16.27 -1.82 -4.80
CA VAL A 266 16.09 -0.47 -4.23
C VAL A 266 14.60 -0.14 -4.14
N ARG A 267 14.23 0.55 -3.07
CA ARG A 267 12.88 1.12 -2.87
C ARG A 267 13.02 2.61 -2.59
N GLU A 268 12.07 3.39 -3.05
CA GLU A 268 12.03 4.84 -2.89
C GLU A 268 10.61 5.31 -2.56
N ASP A 269 10.38 6.64 -2.59
CA ASP A 269 9.11 7.27 -2.16
C ASP A 269 7.94 7.02 -3.12
N GLY A 270 8.20 6.42 -4.30
CA GLY A 270 7.17 6.05 -5.25
C GLY A 270 6.63 7.22 -6.09
N TRP A 271 5.39 7.07 -6.56
CA TRP A 271 4.79 8.03 -7.48
C TRP A 271 3.33 8.32 -7.16
N SER A 272 2.91 9.53 -7.53
CA SER A 272 1.51 9.92 -7.57
C SER A 272 1.24 10.83 -8.76
N LEU A 273 0.03 10.78 -9.29
CA LEU A 273 -0.43 11.62 -10.37
C LEU A 273 -1.89 12.04 -10.20
N ASN A 274 -2.24 13.18 -10.80
CA ASN A 274 -3.61 13.55 -11.05
C ASN A 274 -3.99 13.14 -12.47
N TYR A 275 -5.22 12.69 -12.66
CA TYR A 275 -5.77 12.43 -14.00
C TYR A 275 -7.10 13.14 -14.17
N SER A 276 -7.38 13.52 -15.41
CA SER A 276 -8.68 14.04 -15.83
C SER A 276 -8.93 13.66 -17.29
N VAL A 277 -10.21 13.71 -17.68
CA VAL A 277 -10.63 13.41 -19.08
C VAL A 277 -11.39 14.59 -19.68
N ASP A 278 -11.15 14.81 -20.98
CA ASP A 278 -12.02 15.62 -21.83
C ASP A 278 -13.13 14.74 -22.39
N GLY A 279 -14.28 15.34 -22.72
CA GLY A 279 -15.44 14.65 -23.26
C GLY A 279 -16.54 14.37 -22.23
N VAL A 280 -16.23 14.43 -20.93
CA VAL A 280 -17.18 14.35 -19.82
C VAL A 280 -17.80 15.72 -19.50
N GLY A 281 -18.08 16.50 -20.47
CA GLY A 281 -18.90 17.68 -20.28
C GLY A 281 -20.37 17.29 -20.42
N VAL A 282 -21.21 17.58 -19.43
CA VAL A 282 -22.53 18.08 -19.81
C VAL A 282 -22.21 19.25 -20.74
N GLU A 283 -22.40 19.09 -22.06
CA GLU A 283 -22.54 20.25 -22.90
C GLU A 283 -23.57 21.12 -22.18
N GLU A 284 -23.17 22.22 -21.56
CA GLU A 284 -24.08 23.28 -21.25
C GLU A 284 -24.58 23.78 -22.62
N THR A 285 -25.54 23.09 -23.19
CA THR A 285 -26.25 23.68 -24.30
C THR A 285 -26.92 24.89 -23.71
N THR A 286 -26.39 25.97 -24.07
CA THR A 286 -26.98 27.26 -23.85
C THR A 286 -28.29 27.25 -24.61
N LEU A 287 -29.43 27.12 -23.88
CA LEU A 287 -30.71 27.51 -24.46
C LEU A 287 -30.52 28.95 -24.88
N GLU A 288 -30.56 29.20 -26.17
CA GLU A 288 -30.43 30.55 -26.65
C GLU A 288 -31.53 31.41 -26.03
N ASN A 289 -31.16 32.59 -25.53
CA ASN A 289 -32.06 33.56 -24.95
C ASN A 289 -32.90 33.05 -23.75
N LEU A 290 -32.35 32.15 -22.90
CA LEU A 290 -33.03 31.77 -21.66
C LEU A 290 -33.15 32.99 -20.74
N ASN A 291 -34.35 33.49 -20.61
CA ASN A 291 -34.72 34.57 -19.72
C ASN A 291 -35.76 34.10 -18.70
N ILE A 292 -35.46 34.37 -17.44
CA ILE A 292 -36.29 34.01 -16.29
C ILE A 292 -36.44 35.27 -15.44
N TYR A 293 -37.63 35.84 -15.49
CA TYR A 293 -37.87 37.14 -14.84
C TYR A 293 -39.32 37.31 -14.32
N PRO A 294 -39.48 38.14 -13.26
CA PRO A 294 -38.42 38.63 -12.41
C PRO A 294 -37.86 37.57 -11.51
N ASN A 295 -36.56 37.61 -11.24
CA ASN A 295 -35.92 36.75 -10.22
C ASN A 295 -34.95 37.62 -9.37
N PRO A 296 -35.27 37.95 -8.12
CA PRO A 296 -36.41 37.45 -7.30
C PRO A 296 -37.79 37.91 -7.78
N THR A 297 -38.78 37.00 -7.60
CA THR A 297 -40.21 37.28 -7.94
C THR A 297 -41.06 37.48 -6.67
N ASN A 298 -42.19 38.17 -6.83
CA ASN A 298 -43.24 38.30 -5.81
C ASN A 298 -44.40 37.33 -6.08
N GLY A 299 -44.25 36.39 -7.02
CA GLY A 299 -45.26 35.36 -7.31
C GLY A 299 -45.45 35.10 -8.81
N ILE A 300 -45.22 36.06 -9.69
CA ILE A 300 -45.32 35.84 -11.15
C ILE A 300 -43.91 35.59 -11.69
N LEU A 301 -43.73 34.49 -12.38
CA LEU A 301 -42.47 34.06 -13.01
C LEU A 301 -42.68 33.84 -14.51
N ASN A 302 -41.95 34.60 -15.32
CA ASN A 302 -41.94 34.41 -16.77
C ASN A 302 -40.67 33.63 -17.15
N ILE A 303 -40.85 32.64 -18.02
CA ILE A 303 -39.78 31.81 -18.56
C ILE A 303 -39.86 31.81 -20.06
N ASN A 304 -38.82 32.27 -20.73
CA ASN A 304 -38.73 32.17 -22.19
C ASN A 304 -37.33 31.72 -22.61
N PHE A 305 -37.26 30.92 -23.66
CA PHE A 305 -36.01 30.47 -24.28
C PHE A 305 -36.26 29.98 -25.70
N ASN A 306 -35.17 29.84 -26.46
CA ASN A 306 -35.19 29.17 -27.76
C ASN A 306 -34.44 27.87 -27.66
N ALA A 307 -35.00 26.76 -28.15
CA ALA A 307 -34.34 25.48 -28.27
C ALA A 307 -33.92 25.26 -29.74
N GLU A 308 -32.66 24.94 -29.95
CA GLU A 308 -32.09 24.71 -31.31
C GLU A 308 -32.54 23.40 -31.95
N LYS A 309 -33.01 22.43 -31.16
CA LYS A 309 -33.46 21.11 -31.67
C LYS A 309 -34.91 20.85 -31.33
N GLN A 310 -35.62 20.29 -32.30
CA GLN A 310 -36.97 19.75 -32.14
C GLN A 310 -36.88 18.48 -31.26
N GLY A 311 -37.65 18.43 -30.18
CA GLY A 311 -37.73 17.32 -29.24
C GLY A 311 -38.63 17.60 -28.05
N ASP A 312 -38.88 16.59 -27.24
CA ASP A 312 -39.65 16.71 -26.02
C ASP A 312 -38.84 17.44 -24.94
N MET A 313 -39.46 18.41 -24.27
CA MET A 313 -38.86 19.17 -23.18
C MET A 313 -39.76 19.14 -21.95
N ASN A 314 -39.14 19.14 -20.79
CA ASN A 314 -39.84 19.19 -19.52
C ASN A 314 -39.37 20.39 -18.71
N VAL A 315 -40.28 21.33 -18.42
CA VAL A 315 -40.03 22.51 -17.58
C VAL A 315 -40.63 22.27 -16.21
N LYS A 316 -39.80 22.18 -15.17
CA LYS A 316 -40.24 21.77 -13.84
C LYS A 316 -39.70 22.73 -12.77
N LEU A 317 -40.60 23.20 -11.88
CA LEU A 317 -40.22 23.96 -10.70
C LEU A 317 -40.36 23.11 -9.44
N ILE A 318 -39.32 23.05 -8.61
CA ILE A 318 -39.23 22.17 -7.44
C ILE A 318 -38.85 23.00 -6.22
N SER A 319 -39.46 22.77 -5.06
CA SER A 319 -39.04 23.32 -3.79
C SER A 319 -37.74 22.67 -3.32
N ILE A 320 -37.02 23.27 -2.37
CA ILE A 320 -35.82 22.68 -1.75
C ILE A 320 -36.08 21.35 -1.01
N SER A 321 -37.36 21.06 -0.68
CA SER A 321 -37.78 19.78 -0.09
C SER A 321 -38.12 18.70 -1.14
N GLY A 322 -37.96 19.00 -2.44
CA GLY A 322 -38.26 18.06 -3.54
C GLY A 322 -39.70 18.08 -4.01
N GLN A 323 -40.58 18.94 -3.45
CA GLN A 323 -41.98 19.06 -3.90
C GLN A 323 -42.05 19.73 -5.27
N VAL A 324 -42.73 19.10 -6.21
CA VAL A 324 -43.00 19.66 -7.54
C VAL A 324 -44.09 20.72 -7.43
N ILE A 325 -43.80 21.94 -7.84
CA ILE A 325 -44.72 23.08 -7.85
C ILE A 325 -45.47 23.13 -9.18
N PHE A 326 -44.72 22.99 -10.27
CA PHE A 326 -45.30 22.74 -11.59
C PHE A 326 -44.38 21.85 -12.41
N ASN A 327 -44.97 21.20 -13.43
CA ASN A 327 -44.30 20.36 -14.39
C ASN A 327 -45.04 20.46 -15.73
N GLU A 328 -44.38 21.03 -16.72
CA GLU A 328 -44.93 21.18 -18.06
C GLU A 328 -44.11 20.37 -19.06
N VAL A 329 -44.77 19.50 -19.80
CA VAL A 329 -44.13 18.71 -20.85
C VAL A 329 -44.49 19.31 -22.19
N LEU A 330 -43.48 19.70 -22.94
CA LEU A 330 -43.60 20.24 -24.30
C LEU A 330 -43.27 19.11 -25.27
N THR A 331 -44.24 18.73 -26.07
CA THR A 331 -44.04 17.76 -27.15
C THR A 331 -43.85 18.50 -28.46
N ASP A 332 -42.88 18.09 -29.28
CA ASP A 332 -42.59 18.65 -30.61
C ASP A 332 -42.41 20.18 -30.62
N SER A 333 -41.72 20.74 -29.62
CA SER A 333 -41.50 22.18 -29.58
C SER A 333 -40.67 22.67 -30.76
N ASN A 334 -41.17 23.64 -31.55
CA ASN A 334 -40.47 24.23 -32.69
C ASN A 334 -39.62 25.43 -32.28
N GLY A 335 -38.78 25.24 -31.27
CA GLY A 335 -37.67 26.11 -30.99
C GLY A 335 -37.91 27.28 -30.05
N SER A 336 -39.14 27.71 -29.74
CA SER A 336 -39.35 28.77 -28.74
C SER A 336 -40.36 28.42 -27.67
N TYR A 337 -40.00 28.70 -26.44
CA TYR A 337 -40.89 28.55 -25.28
C TYR A 337 -41.12 29.91 -24.61
N ASN A 338 -42.35 30.19 -24.25
CA ASN A 338 -42.75 31.38 -23.52
C ASN A 338 -43.94 31.07 -22.63
N SER A 339 -43.74 31.01 -21.33
CA SER A 339 -44.76 30.72 -20.35
C SER A 339 -44.68 31.62 -19.12
N THR A 340 -45.83 31.82 -18.49
CA THR A 340 -45.98 32.60 -17.25
C THR A 340 -46.60 31.73 -16.18
N PHE A 341 -45.93 31.62 -15.02
CA PHE A 341 -46.39 30.84 -13.89
C PHE A 341 -46.74 31.74 -12.71
N ASP A 342 -47.88 31.48 -12.08
CA ASP A 342 -48.23 32.10 -10.81
C ASP A 342 -47.90 31.15 -9.66
N ILE A 343 -46.88 31.50 -8.90
CA ILE A 343 -46.40 30.80 -7.71
C ILE A 343 -46.63 31.61 -6.43
N SER A 344 -47.48 32.64 -6.48
CA SER A 344 -47.74 33.54 -5.34
C SER A 344 -48.34 32.83 -4.12
N SER A 345 -49.00 31.70 -4.32
CA SER A 345 -49.58 30.85 -3.27
C SER A 345 -48.55 29.96 -2.57
N GLN A 346 -47.33 29.89 -3.10
CA GLN A 346 -46.27 29.04 -2.53
C GLN A 346 -45.53 29.74 -1.37
N PRO A 347 -44.94 28.97 -0.45
CA PRO A 347 -44.11 29.52 0.62
C PRO A 347 -42.94 30.35 0.06
N LYS A 348 -42.64 31.48 0.71
CA LYS A 348 -41.46 32.29 0.37
C LYS A 348 -40.17 31.49 0.58
N GLY A 349 -39.23 31.58 -0.34
CA GLY A 349 -38.01 30.81 -0.28
C GLY A 349 -37.30 30.61 -1.61
N VAL A 350 -36.45 29.60 -1.64
CA VAL A 350 -35.69 29.20 -2.83
C VAL A 350 -36.34 28.00 -3.49
N TYR A 351 -36.39 28.04 -4.80
CA TYR A 351 -36.90 26.97 -5.66
C TYR A 351 -35.86 26.68 -6.74
N LEU A 352 -35.92 25.48 -7.31
CA LEU A 352 -35.07 25.03 -8.42
C LEU A 352 -35.95 24.88 -9.67
N LEU A 353 -35.70 25.66 -10.70
CA LEU A 353 -36.26 25.48 -12.02
C LEU A 353 -35.35 24.54 -12.80
N SER A 354 -35.87 23.42 -13.24
CA SER A 354 -35.18 22.44 -14.12
C SER A 354 -35.85 22.45 -15.49
N ILE A 355 -35.05 22.63 -16.53
CA ILE A 355 -35.44 22.44 -17.92
C ILE A 355 -34.71 21.22 -18.44
N ILE A 356 -35.45 20.18 -18.83
CA ILE A 356 -34.90 18.86 -19.20
C ILE A 356 -35.36 18.58 -20.63
N SER A 357 -34.42 18.26 -21.51
CA SER A 357 -34.65 17.67 -22.83
C SER A 357 -34.05 16.26 -22.88
N ASP A 358 -34.24 15.52 -23.97
CA ASP A 358 -33.75 14.13 -24.13
C ASP A 358 -32.25 13.95 -23.85
N SER A 359 -31.46 15.00 -23.98
CA SER A 359 -30.00 14.97 -23.82
C SER A 359 -29.43 15.97 -22.80
N GLN A 360 -30.29 16.79 -22.12
CA GLN A 360 -29.80 17.97 -21.43
C GLN A 360 -30.67 18.35 -20.24
N LYS A 361 -30.01 18.85 -19.18
CA LYS A 361 -30.65 19.40 -17.99
C LYS A 361 -30.06 20.74 -17.63
N ILE A 362 -30.91 21.78 -17.55
CA ILE A 362 -30.50 23.12 -17.09
C ILE A 362 -31.25 23.44 -15.80
N ASP A 363 -30.51 23.72 -14.75
CA ASP A 363 -31.05 24.09 -13.44
C ASP A 363 -30.81 25.59 -13.17
N ARG A 364 -31.84 26.29 -12.68
CA ARG A 364 -31.75 27.72 -12.28
C ARG A 364 -32.42 27.96 -10.94
N LYS A 365 -31.75 28.73 -10.09
CA LYS A 365 -32.28 29.14 -8.79
C LYS A 365 -33.31 30.24 -8.94
N ILE A 366 -34.51 30.05 -8.39
CA ILE A 366 -35.60 31.03 -8.31
C ILE A 366 -35.78 31.44 -6.86
N VAL A 367 -35.97 32.74 -6.63
CA VAL A 367 -36.19 33.28 -5.29
C VAL A 367 -37.59 33.92 -5.24
N LEU A 368 -38.50 33.38 -4.42
CA LEU A 368 -39.84 33.95 -4.13
C LEU A 368 -39.73 34.78 -2.85
N LYS A 369 -40.12 36.05 -2.92
CA LYS A 369 -40.05 37.01 -1.80
C LYS A 369 -41.44 37.20 -1.12
#